data_950e82d34f6fd4a42387dd5f70a20de5
#
_entry.id   950e82d34f6fd4a42387dd5f70a20de5
#
_cell.length_a   1.000
_cell.length_b   1.000
_cell.length_c   1.000
_cell.angle_alpha   90.00
_cell.angle_beta   90.00
_cell.angle_gamma   90.00
#
_symmetry.space_group_name_H-M   'P 1'
#
loop_
_entity.id
_entity.type
_entity.pdbx_description
1 polymer ?
#
loop_
_entity_poly.entity_id
_entity_poly.type
_entity_poly.pdbx_seq_one_letter_code
_entity_poly.pdbx_strand_id
1 'polypeptide(L)'
;GYSSAASDVYKRQVDEHAFIEACLLSSVSDDTPEGKSIIELGRESGLRMRNLNTDGAHMIKFTAETKCSGINLKDGTEIRKGAFDAIRKIALSAGNPFPKETEDIIQTITSNGGTPLVVSVNKKIAGVIELQDIIKPGIQERFERLRKMGVKTVMVTGDNPLTAKYIAEKAGVDDFIAEAKPEDKMEYIKKEQAAGKLVAMMGDGTNDAPALAQANVGVAMNS
;
A
#
# COMPACT_ATOMS: atom_id res chain seq x y z
N GLY A 1 7.27 7.71 -8.55
CA GLY A 1 6.11 7.50 -7.69
C GLY A 1 5.41 6.21 -8.05
N TYR A 2 5.29 5.34 -7.09
CA TYR A 2 4.45 4.15 -7.21
C TYR A 2 3.02 4.61 -7.00
N SER A 3 2.08 4.18 -7.85
CA SER A 3 0.67 4.26 -7.54
C SER A 3 0.23 2.86 -7.09
N SER A 4 -0.32 2.72 -5.89
CA SER A 4 -0.99 1.49 -5.52
C SER A 4 -2.30 1.38 -6.33
N ALA A 5 -2.60 0.20 -6.85
CA ALA A 5 -3.88 -0.09 -7.44
C ALA A 5 -4.53 -1.24 -6.68
N ALA A 6 -5.80 -1.13 -6.42
CA ALA A 6 -6.58 -2.26 -5.96
C ALA A 6 -6.70 -3.26 -7.12
N SER A 7 -6.12 -4.45 -6.99
CA SER A 7 -6.02 -5.40 -8.09
C SER A 7 -7.04 -6.52 -8.00
N ASP A 8 -7.52 -6.83 -6.81
CA ASP A 8 -8.49 -7.91 -6.63
C ASP A 8 -9.25 -7.82 -5.30
N VAL A 9 -10.39 -8.48 -5.26
CA VAL A 9 -11.29 -8.54 -4.11
C VAL A 9 -11.58 -10.00 -3.77
N TYR A 10 -11.09 -10.44 -2.62
CA TYR A 10 -11.38 -11.78 -2.10
C TYR A 10 -12.58 -11.75 -1.17
N LYS A 11 -13.69 -12.34 -1.64
CA LYS A 11 -14.94 -12.38 -0.86
C LYS A 11 -15.03 -13.57 0.06
N ARG A 12 -15.79 -13.36 1.13
CA ARG A 12 -16.33 -14.43 1.93
C ARG A 12 -17.71 -14.07 2.50
N GLN A 13 -18.72 -14.91 2.29
CA GLN A 13 -20.06 -14.86 2.90
C GLN A 13 -20.96 -13.65 2.59
N VAL A 14 -20.53 -12.72 1.78
CA VAL A 14 -21.30 -11.53 1.38
C VAL A 14 -21.39 -11.48 -0.13
N ASP A 15 -22.49 -10.97 -0.66
CA ASP A 15 -22.64 -10.68 -2.08
C ASP A 15 -21.54 -9.70 -2.52
N GLU A 16 -21.00 -9.90 -3.73
CA GLU A 16 -19.88 -9.10 -4.28
C GLU A 16 -20.19 -7.61 -4.28
N HIS A 17 -21.42 -7.28 -4.68
CA HIS A 17 -21.88 -5.91 -4.72
C HIS A 17 -21.90 -5.28 -3.33
N ALA A 18 -22.41 -5.97 -2.33
CA ALA A 18 -22.45 -5.51 -0.95
C ALA A 18 -21.03 -5.37 -0.35
N PHE A 19 -20.10 -6.25 -0.73
CA PHE A 19 -18.71 -6.13 -0.29
C PHE A 19 -18.00 -4.93 -0.91
N ILE A 20 -18.16 -4.70 -2.21
CA ILE A 20 -17.58 -3.52 -2.89
C ILE A 20 -18.19 -2.23 -2.34
N GLU A 21 -19.46 -2.21 -2.06
CA GLU A 21 -20.13 -1.08 -1.40
C GLU A 21 -19.51 -0.79 -0.02
N ALA A 22 -19.28 -1.81 0.79
CA ALA A 22 -18.59 -1.66 2.09
C ALA A 22 -17.16 -1.14 1.93
N CYS A 23 -16.43 -1.60 0.91
CA CYS A 23 -15.09 -1.08 0.59
C CYS A 23 -15.12 0.40 0.23
N LEU A 24 -16.07 0.83 -0.59
CA LEU A 24 -16.25 2.23 -0.96
C LEU A 24 -16.63 3.09 0.25
N LEU A 25 -17.64 2.67 1.00
CA LEU A 25 -18.12 3.40 2.19
C LEU A 25 -17.01 3.59 3.23
N SER A 26 -16.19 2.58 3.46
CA SER A 26 -15.06 2.66 4.40
C SER A 26 -13.89 3.52 3.89
N SER A 27 -13.89 3.88 2.61
CA SER A 27 -12.83 4.67 1.96
C SER A 27 -13.23 6.13 1.70
N VAL A 28 -14.46 6.53 1.99
CA VAL A 28 -14.98 7.89 1.72
C VAL A 28 -14.13 8.98 2.35
N SER A 29 -13.63 8.76 3.56
CA SER A 29 -12.81 9.71 4.32
C SER A 29 -11.32 9.35 4.33
N ASP A 30 -10.92 8.42 3.49
CA ASP A 30 -9.55 7.93 3.40
C ASP A 30 -8.82 8.64 2.25
N ASP A 31 -8.06 9.67 2.60
CA ASP A 31 -7.31 10.49 1.64
C ASP A 31 -5.98 9.84 1.20
N THR A 32 -5.67 8.64 1.70
CA THR A 32 -4.46 7.90 1.34
C THR A 32 -4.50 7.43 -0.13
N PRO A 33 -3.35 7.15 -0.76
CA PRO A 33 -3.31 6.54 -2.09
C PRO A 33 -4.11 5.24 -2.18
N GLU A 34 -4.06 4.44 -1.12
CA GLU A 34 -4.82 3.19 -0.98
C GLU A 34 -6.33 3.44 -1.02
N GLY A 35 -6.82 4.42 -0.27
CA GLY A 35 -8.23 4.80 -0.26
C GLY A 35 -8.71 5.24 -1.65
N LYS A 36 -7.92 6.05 -2.35
CA LYS A 36 -8.23 6.49 -3.73
C LYS A 36 -8.27 5.33 -4.72
N SER A 37 -7.35 4.37 -4.59
CA SER A 37 -7.32 3.16 -5.44
C SER A 37 -8.55 2.29 -5.24
N ILE A 38 -9.06 2.18 -4.02
CA ILE A 38 -10.28 1.42 -3.72
C ILE A 38 -11.50 2.12 -4.32
N ILE A 39 -11.56 3.44 -4.27
CA ILE A 39 -12.65 4.20 -4.91
C ILE A 39 -12.65 3.99 -6.42
N GLU A 40 -11.47 3.93 -7.05
CA GLU A 40 -11.36 3.66 -8.49
C GLU A 40 -11.81 2.25 -8.84
N LEU A 41 -11.41 1.24 -8.05
CA LEU A 41 -11.90 -0.15 -8.19
C LEU A 41 -13.44 -0.21 -8.14
N GLY A 42 -14.04 0.52 -7.23
CA GLY A 42 -15.51 0.61 -7.12
C GLY A 42 -16.15 1.20 -8.37
N ARG A 43 -15.54 2.21 -8.98
CA ARG A 43 -16.01 2.80 -10.24
C ARG A 43 -15.93 1.80 -11.40
N GLU A 44 -14.84 1.06 -11.50
CA GLU A 44 -14.66 0.01 -12.51
C GLU A 44 -15.71 -1.11 -12.35
N SER A 45 -16.10 -1.39 -11.11
CA SER A 45 -17.17 -2.34 -10.80
C SER A 45 -18.60 -1.80 -11.01
N GLY A 46 -18.74 -0.58 -11.52
CA GLY A 46 -20.01 0.06 -11.83
C GLY A 46 -20.71 0.73 -10.65
N LEU A 47 -20.11 0.71 -9.45
CA LEU A 47 -20.61 1.44 -8.29
C LEU A 47 -20.12 2.89 -8.31
N ARG A 48 -21.05 3.82 -8.05
CA ARG A 48 -20.71 5.24 -7.99
C ARG A 48 -20.97 5.77 -6.58
N MET A 49 -20.02 6.52 -6.05
CA MET A 49 -20.13 7.15 -4.72
C MET A 49 -21.43 7.94 -4.53
N ARG A 50 -21.93 8.60 -5.57
CA ARG A 50 -23.20 9.36 -5.55
C ARG A 50 -24.44 8.49 -5.28
N ASN A 51 -24.34 7.17 -5.50
CA ASN A 51 -25.44 6.23 -5.27
C ASN A 51 -25.42 5.68 -3.84
N LEU A 52 -24.38 5.99 -3.05
CA LEU A 52 -24.24 5.55 -1.67
C LEU A 52 -24.87 6.57 -0.74
N ASN A 53 -25.77 6.11 0.12
CA ASN A 53 -26.38 6.98 1.11
C ASN A 53 -25.48 7.12 2.34
N THR A 54 -24.86 8.30 2.47
CA THR A 54 -24.00 8.65 3.61
C THR A 54 -24.63 9.75 4.50
N ASP A 55 -25.89 10.06 4.30
CA ASP A 55 -26.59 11.10 5.08
C ASP A 55 -26.64 10.74 6.56
N GLY A 56 -26.14 11.64 7.40
CA GLY A 56 -26.06 11.42 8.83
C GLY A 56 -25.05 10.38 9.28
N ALA A 57 -24.16 9.93 8.40
CA ALA A 57 -23.10 9.01 8.74
C ALA A 57 -21.93 9.71 9.45
N HIS A 58 -21.28 9.00 10.36
CA HIS A 58 -20.04 9.45 11.01
C HIS A 58 -18.84 8.77 10.36
N MET A 59 -17.96 9.58 9.77
CA MET A 59 -16.76 9.08 9.07
C MET A 59 -15.58 8.97 10.04
N ILE A 60 -14.80 7.88 9.91
CA ILE A 60 -13.60 7.62 10.69
C ILE A 60 -12.41 7.67 9.77
N LYS A 61 -11.57 8.70 9.97
CA LYS A 61 -10.35 8.89 9.18
C LYS A 61 -9.28 7.88 9.58
N PHE A 62 -8.46 7.50 8.62
CA PHE A 62 -7.28 6.71 8.87
C PHE A 62 -6.29 7.46 9.77
N THR A 63 -5.74 6.77 10.76
CA THR A 63 -4.62 7.26 11.57
C THR A 63 -3.55 6.18 11.68
N ALA A 64 -2.30 6.58 11.85
CA ALA A 64 -1.19 5.64 12.03
C ALA A 64 -1.33 4.81 13.33
N GLU A 65 -2.04 5.34 14.32
CA GLU A 65 -2.30 4.66 15.58
C GLU A 65 -3.37 3.57 15.44
N THR A 66 -4.51 3.89 14.83
CA THR A 66 -5.63 2.97 14.66
C THR A 66 -5.43 2.01 13.47
N LYS A 67 -4.63 2.39 12.49
CA LYS A 67 -4.36 1.66 11.25
C LYS A 67 -5.63 1.21 10.52
N CYS A 68 -6.70 1.95 10.68
CA CYS A 68 -7.98 1.69 10.01
C CYS A 68 -8.74 2.98 9.71
N SER A 69 -9.58 2.94 8.69
CA SER A 69 -10.58 3.93 8.35
C SER A 69 -11.97 3.29 8.36
N GLY A 70 -13.00 4.08 8.30
CA GLY A 70 -14.34 3.52 8.26
C GLY A 70 -15.47 4.54 8.31
N ILE A 71 -16.66 4.01 8.51
CA ILE A 71 -17.90 4.79 8.58
C ILE A 71 -18.92 4.11 9.52
N ASN A 72 -19.64 4.91 10.27
CA ASN A 72 -20.82 4.48 10.99
C ASN A 72 -22.04 5.09 10.28
N LEU A 73 -22.86 4.25 9.70
CA LEU A 73 -24.08 4.67 9.02
C LEU A 73 -25.19 5.02 10.02
N LYS A 74 -26.16 5.81 9.57
CA LYS A 74 -27.30 6.23 10.39
C LYS A 74 -28.15 5.07 10.92
N ASP A 75 -28.19 3.98 10.20
CA ASP A 75 -28.91 2.75 10.60
C ASP A 75 -28.19 1.90 11.66
N GLY A 76 -27.01 2.34 12.10
CA GLY A 76 -26.17 1.65 13.06
C GLY A 76 -25.15 0.69 12.45
N THR A 77 -25.09 0.56 11.12
CA THR A 77 -24.08 -0.26 10.45
C THR A 77 -22.71 0.35 10.64
N GLU A 78 -21.78 -0.44 11.10
CA GLU A 78 -20.38 -0.07 11.33
C GLU A 78 -19.48 -0.78 10.32
N ILE A 79 -18.75 -0.01 9.49
CA ILE A 79 -17.82 -0.54 8.50
C ILE A 79 -16.42 -0.08 8.84
N ARG A 80 -15.44 -0.99 8.84
CA ARG A 80 -14.02 -0.70 9.08
C ARG A 80 -13.18 -1.39 8.01
N LYS A 81 -12.14 -0.68 7.58
CA LYS A 81 -11.14 -1.17 6.63
C LYS A 81 -9.76 -0.81 7.16
N GLY A 82 -8.83 -1.74 7.12
CA GLY A 82 -7.48 -1.46 7.57
C GLY A 82 -6.55 -2.66 7.62
N ALA A 83 -5.43 -2.48 8.31
CA ALA A 83 -4.43 -3.51 8.50
C ALA A 83 -4.99 -4.72 9.24
N PHE A 84 -4.45 -5.91 8.93
CA PHE A 84 -4.85 -7.18 9.51
C PHE A 84 -5.00 -7.14 11.03
N ASP A 85 -3.96 -6.67 11.74
CA ASP A 85 -3.94 -6.64 13.20
C ASP A 85 -5.05 -5.74 13.78
N ALA A 86 -5.30 -4.60 13.16
CA ALA A 86 -6.31 -3.65 13.60
C ALA A 86 -7.73 -4.24 13.47
N ILE A 87 -8.05 -4.81 12.32
CA ILE A 87 -9.39 -5.36 12.07
C ILE A 87 -9.61 -6.67 12.83
N ARG A 88 -8.57 -7.50 12.97
CA ARG A 88 -8.61 -8.69 13.82
C ARG A 88 -8.97 -8.34 15.27
N LYS A 89 -8.31 -7.32 15.82
CA LYS A 89 -8.60 -6.84 17.18
C LYS A 89 -10.05 -6.40 17.34
N ILE A 90 -10.61 -5.69 16.36
CA ILE A 90 -12.01 -5.26 16.35
C ILE A 90 -12.95 -6.48 16.37
N ALA A 91 -12.72 -7.45 15.51
CA ALA A 91 -13.56 -8.66 15.44
C ALA A 91 -13.51 -9.46 16.75
N LEU A 92 -12.31 -9.76 17.25
CA LEU A 92 -12.12 -10.54 18.48
C LEU A 92 -12.68 -9.86 19.70
N SER A 93 -12.57 -8.52 19.81
CA SER A 93 -13.15 -7.75 20.93
C SER A 93 -14.67 -7.84 21.00
N ALA A 94 -15.32 -8.14 19.89
CA ALA A 94 -16.76 -8.37 19.80
C ALA A 94 -17.16 -9.85 19.90
N GLY A 95 -16.21 -10.75 20.18
CA GLY A 95 -16.45 -12.18 20.21
C GLY A 95 -16.63 -12.85 18.84
N ASN A 96 -16.32 -12.13 17.76
CA ASN A 96 -16.40 -12.68 16.41
C ASN A 96 -15.09 -13.38 16.04
N PRO A 97 -15.12 -14.58 15.45
CA PRO A 97 -13.91 -15.26 15.02
C PRO A 97 -13.25 -14.54 13.85
N PHE A 98 -11.93 -14.64 13.78
CA PHE A 98 -11.18 -14.30 12.57
C PHE A 98 -11.01 -15.60 11.74
N PRO A 99 -11.62 -15.70 10.55
CA PRO A 99 -11.63 -16.94 9.80
C PRO A 99 -10.23 -17.32 9.31
N LYS A 100 -9.88 -18.61 9.43
CA LYS A 100 -8.57 -19.12 8.98
C LYS A 100 -8.34 -18.90 7.47
N GLU A 101 -9.38 -19.05 6.66
CA GLU A 101 -9.27 -18.78 5.23
C GLU A 101 -8.91 -17.33 4.92
N THR A 102 -9.38 -16.39 5.75
CA THR A 102 -8.97 -14.97 5.62
C THR A 102 -7.48 -14.82 5.94
N GLU A 103 -6.97 -15.50 6.95
CA GLU A 103 -5.54 -15.52 7.27
C GLU A 103 -4.73 -16.10 6.12
N ASP A 104 -5.17 -17.19 5.51
CA ASP A 104 -4.51 -17.86 4.37
C ASP A 104 -4.46 -16.92 3.14
N ILE A 105 -5.56 -16.21 2.86
CA ILE A 105 -5.61 -15.21 1.78
C ILE A 105 -4.62 -14.07 2.05
N ILE A 106 -4.61 -13.54 3.26
CA ILE A 106 -3.68 -12.47 3.67
C ILE A 106 -2.23 -12.93 3.49
N GLN A 107 -1.91 -14.15 3.91
CA GLN A 107 -0.57 -14.70 3.76
C GLN A 107 -0.18 -14.87 2.29
N THR A 108 -1.09 -15.33 1.45
CA THR A 108 -0.88 -15.45 0.00
C THR A 108 -0.61 -14.10 -0.64
N ILE A 109 -1.43 -13.08 -0.35
CA ILE A 109 -1.24 -11.71 -0.85
C ILE A 109 0.13 -11.17 -0.43
N THR A 110 0.47 -11.31 0.86
CA THR A 110 1.74 -10.83 1.40
C THR A 110 2.94 -11.54 0.77
N SER A 111 2.85 -12.85 0.57
CA SER A 111 3.90 -13.65 -0.06
C SER A 111 4.13 -13.26 -1.53
N ASN A 112 3.10 -12.78 -2.20
CA ASN A 112 3.16 -12.28 -3.57
C ASN A 112 3.55 -10.79 -3.67
N GLY A 113 3.91 -10.16 -2.54
CA GLY A 113 4.32 -8.76 -2.50
C GLY A 113 3.18 -7.75 -2.51
N GLY A 114 1.93 -8.19 -2.42
CA GLY A 114 0.76 -7.33 -2.28
C GLY A 114 0.55 -6.86 -0.84
N THR A 115 -0.27 -5.83 -0.68
CA THR A 115 -0.71 -5.33 0.63
C THR A 115 -2.17 -5.72 0.86
N PRO A 116 -2.47 -6.57 1.86
CA PRO A 116 -3.83 -6.92 2.18
C PRO A 116 -4.47 -5.86 3.09
N LEU A 117 -5.67 -5.40 2.74
CA LEU A 117 -6.54 -4.64 3.62
C LEU A 117 -7.78 -5.46 3.95
N VAL A 118 -8.08 -5.57 5.24
CA VAL A 118 -9.23 -6.33 5.71
C VAL A 118 -10.42 -5.40 5.91
N VAL A 119 -11.60 -5.86 5.50
CA VAL A 119 -12.86 -5.13 5.69
C VAL A 119 -13.75 -5.90 6.66
N SER A 120 -14.30 -5.19 7.63
CA SER A 120 -15.32 -5.72 8.55
C SER A 120 -16.62 -4.91 8.46
N VAL A 121 -17.73 -5.59 8.60
CA VAL A 121 -19.07 -5.01 8.72
C VAL A 121 -19.66 -5.49 10.04
N ASN A 122 -20.10 -4.56 10.89
CA ASN A 122 -20.60 -4.86 12.23
C ASN A 122 -19.66 -5.77 13.02
N LYS A 123 -18.36 -5.47 12.94
CA LYS A 123 -17.25 -6.21 13.62
C LYS A 123 -17.10 -7.67 13.18
N LYS A 124 -17.73 -8.07 12.06
CA LYS A 124 -17.52 -9.37 11.41
C LYS A 124 -16.69 -9.19 10.15
N ILE A 125 -15.77 -10.11 9.90
CA ILE A 125 -14.94 -10.06 8.72
C ILE A 125 -15.78 -10.27 7.46
N ALA A 126 -15.76 -9.31 6.56
CA ALA A 126 -16.48 -9.34 5.28
C ALA A 126 -15.61 -9.82 4.11
N GLY A 127 -14.33 -9.45 4.10
CA GLY A 127 -13.40 -9.85 3.05
C GLY A 127 -12.06 -9.14 3.11
N VAL A 128 -11.25 -9.33 2.08
CA VAL A 128 -9.90 -8.76 1.94
C VAL A 128 -9.79 -8.07 0.59
N ILE A 129 -9.14 -6.90 0.57
CA ILE A 129 -8.75 -6.19 -0.64
C ILE A 129 -7.26 -6.38 -0.82
N GLU A 130 -6.84 -6.79 -2.00
CA GLU A 130 -5.44 -6.82 -2.39
C GLU A 130 -5.07 -5.49 -3.08
N LEU A 131 -4.08 -4.81 -2.54
CA LEU A 131 -3.44 -3.68 -3.18
C LEU A 131 -2.09 -4.12 -3.74
N GLN A 132 -1.83 -3.79 -4.99
CA GLN A 132 -0.53 -4.04 -5.62
C GLN A 132 0.08 -2.70 -6.05
N ASP A 133 1.40 -2.60 -5.90
CA ASP A 133 2.13 -1.47 -6.48
C ASP A 133 2.23 -1.64 -7.99
N ILE A 134 1.75 -0.62 -8.71
CA ILE A 134 1.88 -0.57 -10.17
C ILE A 134 3.20 0.12 -10.50
N ILE A 135 4.06 -0.62 -11.21
CA ILE A 135 5.26 -0.06 -11.80
C ILE A 135 4.87 0.61 -13.11
N LYS A 136 5.24 1.89 -13.26
CA LYS A 136 4.94 2.66 -14.48
C LYS A 136 5.53 1.96 -15.71
N PRO A 137 4.77 1.89 -16.83
CA PRO A 137 5.29 1.35 -18.08
C PRO A 137 6.60 2.03 -18.52
N GLY A 138 7.53 1.24 -19.06
CA GLY A 138 8.83 1.74 -19.53
C GLY A 138 9.92 1.88 -18.47
N ILE A 139 9.63 1.58 -17.21
CA ILE A 139 10.65 1.61 -16.13
C ILE A 139 11.74 0.56 -16.37
N GLN A 140 11.38 -0.67 -16.73
CA GLN A 140 12.35 -1.75 -17.01
C GLN A 140 13.31 -1.35 -18.13
N GLU A 141 12.79 -0.80 -19.21
CA GLU A 141 13.61 -0.34 -20.35
C GLU A 141 14.58 0.77 -19.95
N ARG A 142 14.17 1.68 -19.06
CA ARG A 142 15.03 2.75 -18.53
C ARG A 142 16.17 2.18 -17.69
N PHE A 143 15.90 1.23 -16.81
CA PHE A 143 16.93 0.58 -16.01
C PHE A 143 17.86 -0.27 -16.87
N GLU A 144 17.36 -0.94 -17.92
CA GLU A 144 18.22 -1.64 -18.88
C GLU A 144 19.17 -0.69 -19.62
N ARG A 145 18.70 0.48 -20.01
CA ARG A 145 19.56 1.51 -20.63
C ARG A 145 20.66 1.97 -19.67
N LEU A 146 20.30 2.25 -18.41
CA LEU A 146 21.29 2.61 -17.39
C LEU A 146 22.33 1.50 -17.18
N ARG A 147 21.90 0.25 -17.14
CA ARG A 147 22.82 -0.90 -17.04
C ARG A 147 23.77 -1.01 -18.24
N LYS A 148 23.28 -0.79 -19.46
CA LYS A 148 24.11 -0.74 -20.66
C LYS A 148 25.13 0.39 -20.64
N MET A 149 24.85 1.47 -19.90
CA MET A 149 25.76 2.58 -19.68
C MET A 149 26.75 2.35 -18.52
N GLY A 150 26.73 1.16 -17.90
CA GLY A 150 27.57 0.82 -16.76
C GLY A 150 27.09 1.37 -15.42
N VAL A 151 25.86 1.86 -15.34
CA VAL A 151 25.26 2.37 -14.10
C VAL A 151 24.58 1.21 -13.36
N LYS A 152 25.00 0.97 -12.12
CA LYS A 152 24.32 0.04 -11.21
C LYS A 152 23.13 0.74 -10.55
N THR A 153 21.98 0.09 -10.56
CA THR A 153 20.75 0.60 -9.95
C THR A 153 20.41 -0.20 -8.69
N VAL A 154 20.14 0.50 -7.59
CA VAL A 154 19.79 -0.09 -6.30
C VAL A 154 18.53 0.57 -5.77
N MET A 155 17.53 -0.23 -5.45
CA MET A 155 16.32 0.24 -4.79
C MET A 155 16.50 0.17 -3.27
N VAL A 156 16.25 1.27 -2.57
CA VAL A 156 16.30 1.32 -1.11
C VAL A 156 14.91 1.68 -0.59
N THR A 157 14.33 0.79 0.18
CA THR A 157 12.94 0.92 0.64
C THR A 157 12.79 0.54 2.11
N GLY A 158 11.81 1.15 2.79
CA GLY A 158 11.38 0.75 4.14
C GLY A 158 10.49 -0.49 4.16
N ASP A 159 10.07 -1.01 3.01
CA ASP A 159 9.20 -2.20 2.90
C ASP A 159 9.91 -3.47 3.40
N ASN A 160 9.09 -4.49 3.73
CA ASN A 160 9.62 -5.80 4.09
C ASN A 160 10.35 -6.47 2.90
N PRO A 161 11.23 -7.46 3.16
CA PRO A 161 12.04 -8.10 2.12
C PRO A 161 11.25 -8.73 0.97
N LEU A 162 10.08 -9.31 1.25
CA LEU A 162 9.24 -9.95 0.23
C LEU A 162 8.65 -8.93 -0.74
N THR A 163 8.09 -7.86 -0.22
CA THR A 163 7.56 -6.74 -1.03
C THR A 163 8.67 -6.06 -1.81
N ALA A 164 9.80 -5.78 -1.16
CA ALA A 164 10.96 -5.17 -1.79
C ALA A 164 11.51 -6.01 -2.95
N LYS A 165 11.65 -7.32 -2.75
CA LYS A 165 12.08 -8.25 -3.80
C LYS A 165 11.14 -8.25 -5.00
N TYR A 166 9.83 -8.33 -4.74
CA TYR A 166 8.81 -8.31 -5.79
C TYR A 166 8.88 -7.05 -6.64
N ILE A 167 8.95 -5.88 -6.00
CA ILE A 167 9.03 -4.59 -6.69
C ILE A 167 10.35 -4.46 -7.47
N ALA A 168 11.47 -4.86 -6.87
CA ALA A 168 12.78 -4.81 -7.50
C ALA A 168 12.86 -5.67 -8.76
N GLU A 169 12.33 -6.89 -8.73
CA GLU A 169 12.25 -7.79 -9.88
C GLU A 169 11.35 -7.22 -10.97
N LYS A 170 10.19 -6.67 -10.62
CA LYS A 170 9.27 -6.04 -11.56
C LYS A 170 9.85 -4.77 -12.19
N ALA A 171 10.57 -3.96 -11.44
CA ALA A 171 11.20 -2.75 -11.93
C ALA A 171 12.46 -3.04 -12.77
N GLY A 172 13.11 -4.19 -12.56
CA GLY A 172 14.34 -4.57 -13.24
C GLY A 172 15.58 -3.85 -12.71
N VAL A 173 15.60 -3.46 -11.43
CA VAL A 173 16.79 -2.92 -10.77
C VAL A 173 17.82 -4.03 -10.49
N ASP A 174 19.10 -3.66 -10.33
CA ASP A 174 20.17 -4.64 -10.15
C ASP A 174 20.22 -5.22 -8.75
N ASP A 175 19.79 -4.43 -7.74
CA ASP A 175 19.84 -4.83 -6.34
C ASP A 175 18.80 -4.08 -5.52
N PHE A 176 18.52 -4.53 -4.29
CA PHE A 176 17.62 -3.82 -3.39
C PHE A 176 18.05 -3.96 -1.93
N ILE A 177 17.65 -2.97 -1.12
CA ILE A 177 17.79 -2.96 0.33
C ILE A 177 16.40 -2.74 0.92
N ALA A 178 15.94 -3.71 1.70
CA ALA A 178 14.65 -3.69 2.37
C ALA A 178 14.78 -3.20 3.82
N GLU A 179 13.66 -2.84 4.45
CA GLU A 179 13.58 -2.41 5.86
C GLU A 179 14.54 -1.27 6.20
N ALA A 180 14.91 -0.47 5.20
CA ALA A 180 15.85 0.62 5.35
C ALA A 180 15.23 1.81 6.09
N LYS A 181 15.93 2.28 7.10
CA LYS A 181 15.66 3.54 7.77
C LYS A 181 16.30 4.70 7.01
N PRO A 182 15.89 5.96 7.25
CA PRO A 182 16.53 7.12 6.63
C PRO A 182 18.04 7.17 6.82
N GLU A 183 18.54 6.76 7.99
CA GLU A 183 19.97 6.71 8.33
C GLU A 183 20.71 5.68 7.47
N ASP A 184 20.10 4.51 7.22
CA ASP A 184 20.70 3.44 6.42
C ASP A 184 20.90 3.88 4.96
N LYS A 185 19.97 4.66 4.42
CA LYS A 185 20.09 5.27 3.08
C LYS A 185 21.32 6.16 2.99
N MET A 186 21.52 7.00 3.97
CA MET A 186 22.68 7.92 4.00
C MET A 186 23.99 7.15 4.19
N GLU A 187 24.03 6.15 5.05
CA GLU A 187 25.22 5.31 5.25
C GLU A 187 25.60 4.55 3.98
N TYR A 188 24.61 4.02 3.28
CA TYR A 188 24.84 3.31 2.02
C TYR A 188 25.50 4.25 0.98
N ILE A 189 24.97 5.47 0.83
CA ILE A 189 25.54 6.47 -0.08
C ILE A 189 27.00 6.79 0.30
N LYS A 190 27.27 7.05 1.57
CA LYS A 190 28.63 7.33 2.07
C LYS A 190 29.60 6.18 1.79
N LYS A 191 29.15 4.94 1.99
CA LYS A 191 29.95 3.74 1.73
C LYS A 191 30.32 3.60 0.25
N GLU A 192 29.38 3.83 -0.65
CA GLU A 192 29.62 3.78 -2.09
C GLU A 192 30.56 4.92 -2.53
N GLN A 193 30.39 6.11 -1.98
CA GLN A 193 31.28 7.26 -2.24
C GLN A 193 32.70 7.01 -1.72
N ALA A 194 32.85 6.40 -0.54
CA ALA A 194 34.15 6.04 0.02
C ALA A 194 34.86 4.97 -0.84
N ALA A 195 34.12 4.15 -1.56
CA ALA A 195 34.65 3.22 -2.55
C ALA A 195 35.02 3.87 -3.90
N GLY A 196 34.95 5.20 -4.00
CA GLY A 196 35.31 5.97 -5.20
C GLY A 196 34.20 6.04 -6.25
N LYS A 197 32.98 5.69 -5.92
CA LYS A 197 31.85 5.72 -6.85
C LYS A 197 31.10 7.05 -6.78
N LEU A 198 30.56 7.47 -7.91
CA LEU A 198 29.61 8.58 -7.98
C LEU A 198 28.21 8.03 -7.76
N VAL A 199 27.47 8.64 -6.82
CA VAL A 199 26.14 8.22 -6.43
C VAL A 199 25.11 9.27 -6.82
N ALA A 200 24.10 8.85 -7.60
CA ALA A 200 22.88 9.63 -7.82
C ALA A 200 21.74 9.02 -7.00
N MET A 201 21.00 9.85 -6.31
CA MET A 201 19.83 9.44 -5.54
C MET A 201 18.58 10.14 -6.04
N MET A 202 17.49 9.36 -6.15
CA MET A 202 16.15 9.87 -6.46
C MET A 202 15.22 9.52 -5.28
N GLY A 203 14.45 10.49 -4.81
CA GLY A 203 13.53 10.33 -3.70
C GLY A 203 12.41 11.36 -3.70
N ASP A 204 11.43 11.20 -2.82
CA ASP A 204 10.28 12.12 -2.71
C ASP A 204 10.58 13.44 -1.98
N GLY A 205 11.75 13.56 -1.42
CA GLY A 205 12.26 14.79 -0.84
C GLY A 205 11.95 15.05 0.63
N THR A 206 10.94 14.42 1.22
CA THR A 206 10.53 14.73 2.60
C THR A 206 11.38 14.00 3.63
N ASN A 207 11.40 12.67 3.58
CA ASN A 207 12.20 11.84 4.49
C ASN A 207 13.61 11.57 3.94
N ASP A 208 13.79 11.77 2.66
CA ASP A 208 15.03 11.48 1.93
C ASP A 208 15.98 12.68 1.81
N ALA A 209 15.58 13.85 2.33
CA ALA A 209 16.35 15.09 2.17
C ALA A 209 17.84 14.97 2.60
N PRO A 210 18.19 14.37 3.75
CA PRO A 210 19.58 14.20 4.14
C PRO A 210 20.38 13.30 3.18
N ALA A 211 19.76 12.22 2.71
CA ALA A 211 20.40 11.30 1.76
C ALA A 211 20.54 11.92 0.37
N LEU A 212 19.53 12.67 -0.08
CA LEU A 212 19.59 13.43 -1.34
C LEU A 212 20.71 14.47 -1.31
N ALA A 213 20.90 15.17 -0.18
CA ALA A 213 21.97 16.12 0.00
C ALA A 213 23.37 15.47 0.05
N GLN A 214 23.48 14.25 0.58
CA GLN A 214 24.74 13.51 0.65
C GLN A 214 25.18 12.98 -0.72
N ALA A 215 24.25 12.59 -1.59
CA ALA A 215 24.56 12.06 -2.91
C ALA A 215 25.30 13.09 -3.79
N ASN A 216 26.09 12.62 -4.74
CA ASN A 216 26.74 13.48 -5.73
C ASN A 216 25.71 14.20 -6.61
N VAL A 217 24.60 13.52 -6.91
CA VAL A 217 23.43 14.07 -7.60
C VAL A 217 22.18 13.65 -6.84
N GLY A 218 21.45 14.59 -6.29
CA GLY A 218 20.16 14.38 -5.64
C GLY A 218 19.03 14.89 -6.54
N VAL A 219 18.02 14.06 -6.80
CA VAL A 219 16.82 14.40 -7.57
C VAL A 219 15.60 14.19 -6.70
N ALA A 220 14.98 15.29 -6.29
CA ALA A 220 13.68 15.24 -5.61
C ALA A 220 12.56 15.10 -6.64
N MET A 221 11.71 14.10 -6.45
CA MET A 221 10.56 13.86 -7.30
C MET A 221 9.31 14.44 -6.63
N ASN A 222 8.54 15.22 -7.36
CA ASN A 222 7.22 15.65 -6.89
C ASN A 222 6.26 14.46 -6.99
N SER A 223 5.63 14.14 -5.87
CA SER A 223 4.54 13.18 -5.77
C SER A 223 3.23 13.76 -6.31
#